data_41b24d8a69cc234fc041277bbe9d26a5
#
_entry.id   41b24d8a69cc234fc041277bbe9d26a5
#
_cell.length_a   1.000
_cell.length_b   1.000
_cell.length_c   1.000
_cell.angle_alpha   90.00
_cell.angle_beta   90.00
_cell.angle_gamma   90.00
#
_symmetry.space_group_name_H-M   'P 1'
#
loop_
_entity.id
_entity.type
_entity.pdbx_description
1 polymer ?
#
loop_
_entity_poly.entity_id
_entity_poly.type
_entity_poly.pdbx_seq_one_letter_code
_entity_poly.pdbx_strand_id
1 'polypeptide(L)'
;MFTSEGKAMDESFDWDSLTFSLTPTETMYITETEGDAPWMPGRLQPYGDIPMSPAAGVLNYGQGLFEGMKAFRTTKGRIVFFRPEENARRMQRGADRLKMPPVPESVFID
;
A
#
# COMPACT_ATOMS: atom_id res chain seq x y z
N MET A 1 12.35 1.51 6.68
CA MET A 1 12.37 2.76 7.48
C MET A 1 12.29 3.93 6.51
N PHE A 2 11.16 4.57 6.44
CA PHE A 2 11.03 5.81 5.69
C PHE A 2 11.92 6.85 6.36
N THR A 3 13.10 7.09 5.80
CA THR A 3 13.81 8.32 6.08
C THR A 3 12.98 9.43 5.47
N SER A 4 12.40 10.24 6.33
CA SER A 4 11.58 11.39 6.03
C SER A 4 12.39 12.51 5.38
N GLU A 5 12.80 12.32 4.14
CA GLU A 5 12.91 13.40 3.19
C GLU A 5 11.67 13.39 2.27
N GLY A 6 10.54 13.03 2.86
CA GLY A 6 9.25 13.35 2.29
C GLY A 6 9.16 14.86 2.21
N LYS A 7 9.25 15.40 1.01
CA LYS A 7 8.75 16.71 0.67
C LYS A 7 7.46 16.90 1.44
N ALA A 8 7.37 17.94 2.27
CA ALA A 8 6.18 18.25 3.02
C ALA A 8 5.00 18.12 2.06
N MET A 9 4.03 17.25 2.40
CA MET A 9 2.82 17.12 1.60
C MET A 9 2.28 18.53 1.44
N ASP A 10 2.08 18.90 0.19
CA ASP A 10 1.69 20.23 -0.23
C ASP A 10 0.62 20.80 0.71
N GLU A 11 0.87 21.95 1.31
CA GLU A 11 -0.07 22.63 2.19
C GLU A 11 -1.40 22.98 1.49
N SER A 12 -1.46 22.79 0.17
CA SER A 12 -2.65 23.01 -0.66
C SER A 12 -3.65 21.84 -0.62
N PHE A 13 -3.32 20.71 0.03
CA PHE A 13 -4.20 19.55 0.07
C PHE A 13 -5.32 19.76 1.11
N ASP A 14 -6.55 19.85 0.64
CA ASP A 14 -7.73 19.99 1.52
C ASP A 14 -8.12 18.64 2.14
N TRP A 15 -7.62 18.40 3.34
CA TRP A 15 -7.87 17.20 4.11
C TRP A 15 -9.34 17.04 4.52
N ASP A 16 -10.06 18.14 4.70
CA ASP A 16 -11.44 18.14 5.16
C ASP A 16 -12.42 17.75 4.03
N SER A 17 -11.99 17.89 2.77
CA SER A 17 -12.78 17.50 1.61
C SER A 17 -12.67 16.03 1.24
N LEU A 18 -11.81 15.25 1.93
CA LEU A 18 -11.63 13.83 1.64
C LEU A 18 -12.91 13.04 1.91
N THR A 19 -13.32 12.27 0.90
CA THR A 19 -14.48 11.37 0.95
C THR A 19 -14.04 9.93 0.70
N PHE A 20 -14.98 9.04 0.49
CA PHE A 20 -14.71 7.66 0.07
C PHE A 20 -14.23 7.53 -1.38
N SER A 21 -14.26 8.60 -2.15
CA SER A 21 -13.73 8.59 -3.51
C SER A 21 -12.20 8.50 -3.51
N LEU A 22 -11.67 7.88 -4.57
CA LEU A 22 -10.24 7.75 -4.75
C LEU A 22 -9.60 9.13 -4.93
N THR A 23 -8.59 9.41 -4.12
CA THR A 23 -7.76 10.61 -4.26
C THR A 23 -6.36 10.19 -4.68
N PRO A 24 -5.94 10.47 -5.93
CA PRO A 24 -4.60 10.12 -6.38
C PRO A 24 -3.53 10.82 -5.55
N THR A 25 -2.45 10.11 -5.27
CA THR A 25 -1.22 10.63 -4.67
C THR A 25 -0.20 10.97 -5.76
N GLU A 26 0.89 11.65 -5.40
CA GLU A 26 1.97 11.93 -6.36
C GLU A 26 2.74 10.66 -6.75
N THR A 27 2.92 9.75 -5.78
CA THR A 27 3.71 8.54 -5.95
C THR A 27 2.99 7.32 -5.41
N MET A 28 3.39 6.16 -5.90
CA MET A 28 3.02 4.86 -5.38
C MET A 28 4.27 4.00 -5.19
N TYR A 29 4.23 3.11 -4.20
CA TYR A 29 5.26 2.09 -4.00
C TYR A 29 4.81 0.79 -4.66
N ILE A 30 5.66 0.21 -5.50
CA ILE A 30 5.38 -1.05 -6.18
C ILE A 30 6.47 -2.07 -5.86
N THR A 31 6.04 -3.27 -5.54
CA THR A 31 6.89 -4.47 -5.47
C THR A 31 6.16 -5.64 -6.11
N GLU A 32 6.92 -6.59 -6.58
CA GLU A 32 6.43 -7.74 -7.35
C GLU A 32 7.04 -9.04 -6.84
N THR A 33 6.31 -10.13 -7.00
CA THR A 33 6.81 -11.49 -6.82
C THR A 33 6.20 -12.40 -7.88
N GLU A 34 6.87 -13.51 -8.16
CA GLU A 34 6.40 -14.52 -9.09
C GLU A 34 6.49 -15.91 -8.46
N GLY A 35 5.37 -16.60 -8.38
CA GLY A 35 5.29 -17.95 -7.78
C GLY A 35 5.75 -17.95 -6.32
N ASP A 36 6.68 -18.82 -6.01
CA ASP A 36 7.29 -18.94 -4.67
C ASP A 36 8.58 -18.12 -4.51
N ALA A 37 8.88 -17.26 -5.47
CA ALA A 37 10.06 -16.41 -5.39
C ALA A 37 9.95 -15.37 -4.27
N PRO A 38 11.08 -14.94 -3.70
CA PRO A 38 11.07 -13.80 -2.78
C PRO A 38 10.51 -12.55 -3.46
N TRP A 39 9.88 -11.69 -2.67
CA TRP A 39 9.45 -10.39 -3.16
C TRP A 39 10.65 -9.58 -3.65
N MET A 40 10.53 -9.01 -4.83
CA MET A 40 11.55 -8.15 -5.41
C MET A 40 11.69 -6.86 -4.58
N PRO A 41 12.87 -6.22 -4.59
CA PRO A 41 13.00 -4.87 -4.04
C PRO A 41 11.96 -3.95 -4.68
N GLY A 42 11.18 -3.28 -3.84
CA GLY A 42 10.17 -2.34 -4.31
C GLY A 42 10.77 -1.00 -4.72
N ARG A 43 9.98 -0.20 -5.38
CA ARG A 43 10.36 1.14 -5.81
C ARG A 43 9.23 2.13 -5.70
N LEU A 44 9.55 3.37 -5.39
CA LEU A 44 8.64 4.50 -5.56
C LEU A 44 8.63 4.91 -7.04
N GLN A 45 7.45 5.14 -7.56
CA GLN A 45 7.25 5.65 -8.91
C GLN A 45 6.06 6.61 -8.93
N PRO A 46 5.92 7.46 -9.97
CA PRO A 46 4.74 8.29 -10.14
C PRO A 46 3.46 7.44 -10.10
N TYR A 47 2.41 7.97 -9.47
CA TYR A 47 1.11 7.32 -9.49
C TYR A 47 0.59 7.23 -10.94
N GLY A 48 0.08 6.07 -11.32
CA GLY A 48 -0.43 5.84 -12.66
C GLY A 48 -0.87 4.40 -12.88
N ASP A 49 -1.10 4.06 -14.12
CA ASP A 49 -1.57 2.74 -14.53
C ASP A 49 -0.52 1.66 -14.27
N ILE A 50 -1.02 0.48 -13.90
CA ILE A 50 -0.19 -0.72 -13.72
C ILE A 50 -0.44 -1.65 -14.90
N PRO A 51 0.59 -1.93 -15.73
CA PRO A 51 0.47 -2.91 -16.81
C PRO A 51 0.14 -4.29 -16.26
N MET A 52 -0.85 -4.94 -16.84
CA MET A 52 -1.34 -6.21 -16.33
C MET A 52 -1.72 -7.13 -17.49
N SER A 53 -1.40 -8.42 -17.38
CA SER A 53 -1.87 -9.42 -18.35
C SER A 53 -3.40 -9.48 -18.35
N PRO A 54 -4.06 -9.59 -19.51
CA PRO A 54 -5.50 -9.84 -19.56
C PRO A 54 -5.91 -11.16 -18.90
N ALA A 55 -4.96 -12.08 -18.66
CA ALA A 55 -5.17 -13.33 -17.93
C ALA A 55 -4.97 -13.20 -16.41
N ALA A 56 -4.68 -11.98 -15.90
CA ALA A 56 -4.49 -11.78 -14.46
C ALA A 56 -5.72 -12.23 -13.67
N GLY A 57 -5.48 -12.98 -12.59
CA GLY A 57 -6.55 -13.52 -11.75
C GLY A 57 -7.45 -12.44 -11.14
N VAL A 58 -6.92 -11.27 -10.85
CA VAL A 58 -7.69 -10.14 -10.34
C VAL A 58 -8.74 -9.64 -11.34
N LEU A 59 -8.45 -9.70 -12.63
CA LEU A 59 -9.36 -9.23 -13.68
C LEU A 59 -10.51 -10.21 -13.96
N ASN A 60 -10.25 -11.51 -13.87
CA ASN A 60 -11.18 -12.54 -14.34
C ASN A 60 -11.80 -13.37 -13.22
N TYR A 61 -11.12 -13.50 -12.08
CA TYR A 61 -11.51 -14.39 -10.99
C TYR A 61 -11.62 -13.69 -9.63
N GLY A 62 -11.48 -12.36 -9.58
CA GLY A 62 -11.53 -11.61 -8.34
C GLY A 62 -10.40 -11.95 -7.36
N GLN A 63 -9.29 -12.50 -7.85
CA GLN A 63 -8.10 -12.80 -7.04
C GLN A 63 -7.33 -11.52 -6.75
N GLY A 64 -7.90 -10.71 -5.89
CA GLY A 64 -7.32 -9.45 -5.45
C GLY A 64 -7.79 -9.12 -4.05
N LEU A 65 -6.96 -8.41 -3.32
CA LEU A 65 -7.31 -7.93 -2.00
C LEU A 65 -6.72 -6.53 -1.79
N PHE A 66 -7.30 -5.80 -0.88
CA PHE A 66 -6.75 -4.53 -0.45
C PHE A 66 -6.72 -4.45 1.07
N GLU A 67 -5.86 -3.60 1.58
CA GLU A 67 -5.78 -3.29 3.00
C GLU A 67 -5.73 -1.77 3.18
N GLY A 68 -6.49 -1.26 4.14
CA GLY A 68 -6.53 0.16 4.45
C GLY A 68 -5.89 0.45 5.81
N MET A 69 -5.06 1.48 5.85
CA MET A 69 -4.39 1.95 7.05
C MET A 69 -4.49 3.46 7.14
N LYS A 70 -4.58 3.99 8.36
CA LYS A 70 -4.63 5.43 8.60
C LYS A 70 -3.37 5.91 9.29
N ALA A 71 -2.83 6.99 8.79
CA ALA A 71 -1.81 7.78 9.48
C ALA A 71 -2.47 8.96 10.19
N PHE A 72 -1.99 9.28 11.37
CA PHE A 72 -2.51 10.40 12.17
C PHE A 72 -1.38 11.39 12.45
N ARG A 73 -1.70 12.67 12.36
CA ARG A 73 -0.81 13.72 12.83
C ARG A 73 -1.14 14.07 14.27
N THR A 74 -0.17 13.95 15.15
CA THR A 74 -0.31 14.32 16.55
C THR A 74 -0.28 15.85 16.72
N THR A 75 -0.73 16.33 17.87
CA THR A 75 -0.63 17.78 18.25
C THR A 75 0.82 18.29 18.29
N LYS A 76 1.79 17.37 18.40
CA LYS A 76 3.23 17.67 18.36
C LYS A 76 3.82 17.57 16.95
N GLY A 77 2.99 17.42 15.90
CA GLY A 77 3.41 17.34 14.51
C GLY A 77 4.00 16.00 14.07
N ARG A 78 3.96 14.97 14.92
CA ARG A 78 4.44 13.63 14.56
C ARG A 78 3.39 12.87 13.74
N ILE A 79 3.84 12.12 12.73
CA ILE A 79 2.99 11.16 12.02
C ILE A 79 3.10 9.81 12.74
N VAL A 80 1.96 9.24 13.07
CA VAL A 80 1.88 7.97 13.79
C VAL A 80 0.86 7.04 13.17
N PHE A 81 1.11 5.74 13.30
CA PHE A 81 0.19 4.66 12.94
C PHE A 81 -0.20 3.90 14.20
N PHE A 82 -1.40 3.38 14.21
CA PHE A 82 -1.86 2.54 15.30
C PHE A 82 -1.80 1.06 14.87
N ARG A 83 -0.87 0.32 15.45
CA ARG A 83 -0.67 -1.13 15.25
C ARG A 83 -0.67 -1.54 13.77
N PRO A 84 0.21 -0.98 12.93
CA PRO A 84 0.24 -1.28 11.49
C PRO A 84 0.53 -2.75 11.19
N GLU A 85 1.21 -3.46 12.08
CA GLU A 85 1.46 -4.89 11.99
C GLU A 85 0.16 -5.73 11.96
N GLU A 86 -0.91 -5.27 12.57
CA GLU A 86 -2.21 -5.96 12.48
C GLU A 86 -2.84 -5.81 11.11
N ASN A 87 -2.63 -4.67 10.46
CA ASN A 87 -3.02 -4.47 9.05
C ASN A 87 -2.24 -5.42 8.14
N ALA A 88 -0.92 -5.53 8.33
CA ALA A 88 -0.08 -6.45 7.57
C ALA A 88 -0.54 -7.91 7.75
N ARG A 89 -0.79 -8.35 8.97
CA ARG A 89 -1.26 -9.70 9.27
C ARG A 89 -2.64 -9.99 8.70
N ARG A 90 -3.56 -9.01 8.71
CA ARG A 90 -4.87 -9.15 8.07
C ARG A 90 -4.74 -9.33 6.57
N MET A 91 -3.87 -8.55 5.92
CA MET A 91 -3.55 -8.70 4.52
C MET A 91 -2.97 -10.08 4.20
N GLN A 92 -2.05 -10.59 5.03
CA GLN A 92 -1.46 -11.92 4.88
C GLN A 92 -2.52 -13.02 4.97
N ARG A 93 -3.45 -12.94 5.93
CA ARG A 93 -4.57 -13.90 6.04
C ARG A 93 -5.47 -13.86 4.81
N GLY A 94 -5.73 -12.69 4.27
CA GLY A 94 -6.48 -12.54 3.01
C GLY A 94 -5.75 -13.15 1.83
N ALA A 95 -4.45 -12.93 1.73
CA ALA A 95 -3.62 -13.52 0.67
C ALA A 95 -3.62 -15.05 0.74
N ASP A 96 -3.46 -15.63 1.92
CA ASP A 96 -3.54 -17.08 2.13
C ASP A 96 -4.89 -17.65 1.70
N ARG A 97 -5.97 -16.96 2.04
CA ARG A 97 -7.34 -17.36 1.65
C ARG A 97 -7.53 -17.40 0.14
N LEU A 98 -6.92 -16.47 -0.58
CA LEU A 98 -7.01 -16.35 -2.04
C LEU A 98 -5.88 -17.07 -2.77
N LYS A 99 -5.00 -17.78 -2.05
CA LYS A 99 -3.83 -18.44 -2.63
C LYS A 99 -2.91 -17.48 -3.39
N MET A 100 -2.76 -16.30 -2.83
CA MET A 100 -1.81 -15.29 -3.30
C MET A 100 -0.57 -15.32 -2.42
N PRO A 101 0.63 -15.01 -2.96
CA PRO A 101 1.82 -14.85 -2.14
C PRO A 101 1.61 -13.77 -1.09
N PRO A 102 1.81 -14.04 0.22
CA PRO A 102 1.63 -13.04 1.25
C PRO A 102 2.76 -12.00 1.19
N VAL A 103 2.41 -10.73 1.35
CA VAL A 103 3.41 -9.66 1.50
C VAL A 103 4.04 -9.80 2.89
N PRO A 104 5.38 -9.86 3.00
CA PRO A 104 6.05 -9.87 4.29
C PRO A 104 5.71 -8.64 5.14
N GLU A 105 5.57 -8.83 6.45
CA GLU A 105 5.22 -7.74 7.37
C GLU A 105 6.22 -6.57 7.27
N SER A 106 7.52 -6.87 7.14
CA SER A 106 8.55 -5.86 6.95
C SER A 106 8.35 -5.02 5.68
N VAL A 107 7.97 -5.66 4.58
CA VAL A 107 7.71 -4.94 3.30
C VAL A 107 6.48 -4.06 3.40
N PHE A 108 5.47 -4.50 4.16
CA PHE A 108 4.24 -3.72 4.36
C PHE A 108 4.46 -2.49 5.24
N ILE A 109 5.35 -2.59 6.24
CA ILE A 109 5.55 -1.54 7.25
C ILE A 109 6.64 -0.55 6.84
N ASP A 110 7.73 -1.01 6.19
CA ASP A 110 8.88 -0.18 5.78
C ASP A 110 8.56 0.71 4.58
#